data_286592e6db2c72642000e6f3a7860e43
#
_entry.id   286592e6db2c72642000e6f3a7860e43
#
_cell.length_a   1.000
_cell.length_b   1.000
_cell.length_c   1.000
_cell.angle_alpha   90.00
_cell.angle_beta   90.00
_cell.angle_gamma   90.00
#
_symmetry.space_group_name_H-M   'P 1'
#
loop_
_entity.id
_entity.type
_entity.pdbx_description
1 polymer ?
#
loop_
_entity_poly.entity_id
_entity_poly.type
_entity_poly.pdbx_seq_one_letter_code
_entity_poly.pdbx_strand_id
1 'polypeptide(L)'
;GLVAAAPLPTLQRLLGAKSGRELHEKANGVDRGRVVPDTVSRSLAAERPFERDELDADRHRRALLSATEELGSRLRAVDKVCRTLTLTVRYADRSATVRSRTLAEPTAHSAALTGAAYGMYEALGLQRARVRALVLRAEGLDPAEQASYQLTFDPVDEKVRRIEEVADRARARFGPRAVMPGTLAA
;
A
#
# COMPACT_ATOMS: atom_id res chain seq x y z
N GLY A 1 -3.09 -30.97 -19.51
CA GLY A 1 -1.78 -30.29 -19.64
C GLY A 1 -0.71 -31.05 -18.88
N LEU A 2 0.57 -30.75 -19.12
CA LEU A 2 1.71 -31.47 -18.53
C LEU A 2 1.66 -31.59 -16.99
N VAL A 3 1.17 -30.56 -16.29
CA VAL A 3 1.06 -30.57 -14.82
C VAL A 3 0.01 -31.57 -14.34
N ALA A 4 -1.12 -31.69 -15.03
CA ALA A 4 -2.18 -32.63 -14.68
C ALA A 4 -1.74 -34.09 -14.86
N ALA A 5 -0.87 -34.35 -15.84
CA ALA A 5 -0.30 -35.68 -16.11
C ALA A 5 0.91 -36.03 -15.24
N ALA A 6 1.50 -35.05 -14.55
CA ALA A 6 2.68 -35.27 -13.73
C ALA A 6 2.35 -36.08 -12.46
N PRO A 7 3.17 -37.07 -12.06
CA PRO A 7 2.95 -37.83 -10.84
C PRO A 7 2.99 -36.93 -9.59
N LEU A 8 2.00 -37.09 -8.70
CA LEU A 8 1.90 -36.32 -7.46
C LEU A 8 3.21 -36.31 -6.62
N PRO A 9 3.92 -37.45 -6.44
CA PRO A 9 5.18 -37.44 -5.70
C PRO A 9 6.27 -36.53 -6.30
N THR A 10 6.30 -36.41 -7.63
CA THR A 10 7.25 -35.50 -8.32
C THR A 10 6.95 -34.05 -8.02
N LEU A 11 5.69 -33.66 -8.08
CA LEU A 11 5.29 -32.28 -7.74
C LEU A 11 5.52 -31.98 -6.27
N GLN A 12 5.25 -32.92 -5.38
CA GLN A 12 5.49 -32.76 -3.96
C GLN A 12 6.99 -32.64 -3.61
N ARG A 13 7.85 -33.35 -4.31
CA ARG A 13 9.30 -33.25 -4.14
C ARG A 13 9.85 -31.89 -4.59
N LEU A 14 9.30 -31.32 -5.67
CA LEU A 14 9.77 -30.06 -6.24
C LEU A 14 9.19 -28.84 -5.52
N LEU A 15 7.93 -28.88 -5.08
CA LEU A 15 7.17 -27.73 -4.58
C LEU A 15 6.81 -27.84 -3.09
N GLY A 16 7.18 -28.96 -2.45
CA GLY A 16 6.76 -29.29 -1.09
C GLY A 16 5.41 -30.03 -1.07
N ALA A 17 5.16 -30.76 0.04
CA ALA A 17 4.04 -31.67 0.15
C ALA A 17 2.66 -31.00 -0.05
N LYS A 18 2.47 -29.80 0.50
CA LYS A 18 1.20 -29.06 0.42
C LYS A 18 1.00 -28.45 -0.96
N SER A 19 1.96 -27.64 -1.41
CA SER A 19 1.85 -26.92 -2.69
C SER A 19 1.81 -27.86 -3.90
N GLY A 20 2.58 -28.97 -3.85
CA GLY A 20 2.56 -29.98 -4.90
C GLY A 20 1.21 -30.68 -5.02
N ARG A 21 0.55 -30.97 -3.88
CA ARG A 21 -0.80 -31.53 -3.88
C ARG A 21 -1.83 -30.53 -4.40
N GLU A 22 -1.84 -29.29 -3.90
CA GLU A 22 -2.76 -28.26 -4.34
C GLU A 22 -2.64 -28.00 -5.85
N LEU A 23 -1.43 -27.92 -6.36
CA LEU A 23 -1.20 -27.73 -7.79
C LEU A 23 -1.73 -28.91 -8.63
N HIS A 24 -1.46 -30.13 -8.18
CA HIS A 24 -1.95 -31.35 -8.86
C HIS A 24 -3.48 -31.42 -8.87
N GLU A 25 -4.14 -31.16 -7.73
CA GLU A 25 -5.60 -31.16 -7.60
C GLU A 25 -6.20 -30.10 -8.52
N LYS A 26 -5.71 -28.84 -8.47
CA LYS A 26 -6.20 -27.75 -9.34
C LYS A 26 -5.97 -28.02 -10.83
N ALA A 27 -4.84 -28.62 -11.20
CA ALA A 27 -4.57 -28.99 -12.60
C ALA A 27 -5.53 -30.08 -13.12
N ASN A 28 -6.09 -30.90 -12.22
CA ASN A 28 -7.10 -31.91 -12.52
C ASN A 28 -8.55 -31.43 -12.28
N GLY A 29 -8.74 -30.10 -12.11
CA GLY A 29 -10.06 -29.48 -11.93
C GLY A 29 -10.66 -29.65 -10.52
N VAL A 30 -9.87 -30.12 -9.55
CA VAL A 30 -10.31 -30.26 -8.16
C VAL A 30 -9.83 -29.05 -7.37
N ASP A 31 -10.74 -28.13 -7.06
CA ASP A 31 -10.51 -27.02 -6.14
C ASP A 31 -11.43 -27.18 -4.92
N ARG A 32 -10.81 -27.45 -3.77
CA ARG A 32 -11.50 -27.54 -2.47
C ARG A 32 -11.52 -26.19 -1.75
N GLY A 33 -11.00 -25.14 -2.39
CA GLY A 33 -11.02 -23.80 -1.85
C GLY A 33 -12.45 -23.30 -1.67
N ARG A 34 -12.80 -22.94 -0.44
CA ARG A 34 -14.08 -22.29 -0.18
C ARG A 34 -13.94 -20.82 -0.61
N VAL A 35 -14.79 -20.38 -1.52
CA VAL A 35 -14.92 -18.96 -1.83
C VAL A 35 -15.55 -18.29 -0.63
N VAL A 36 -14.78 -17.44 0.07
CA VAL A 36 -15.29 -16.58 1.15
C VAL A 36 -15.52 -15.21 0.54
N PRO A 37 -16.80 -14.79 0.34
CA PRO A 37 -17.12 -13.54 -0.36
C PRO A 37 -16.61 -12.29 0.35
N ASP A 38 -16.52 -12.34 1.67
CA ASP A 38 -16.08 -11.22 2.53
C ASP A 38 -14.70 -11.48 3.14
N THR A 39 -13.68 -11.53 2.32
CA THR A 39 -12.33 -11.39 2.85
C THR A 39 -12.13 -9.93 3.26
N VAL A 40 -12.14 -9.69 4.56
CA VAL A 40 -11.71 -8.39 5.12
C VAL A 40 -10.37 -8.03 4.49
N SER A 41 -10.35 -6.95 3.71
CA SER A 41 -9.12 -6.48 3.07
C SER A 41 -8.04 -6.30 4.12
N ARG A 42 -6.98 -7.10 4.04
CA ARG A 42 -5.85 -7.08 5.00
C ARG A 42 -4.85 -5.97 4.70
N SER A 43 -4.96 -5.35 3.55
CA SER A 43 -4.09 -4.26 3.12
C SER A 43 -4.80 -3.39 2.07
N LEU A 44 -4.39 -2.12 2.00
CA LEU A 44 -4.72 -1.20 0.92
C LEU A 44 -3.42 -0.79 0.24
N ALA A 45 -3.45 -0.61 -1.08
CA ALA A 45 -2.29 -0.17 -1.83
C ALA A 45 -2.65 0.96 -2.79
N ALA A 46 -1.69 1.86 -3.00
CA ALA A 46 -1.72 2.90 -4.01
C ALA A 46 -0.44 2.81 -4.84
N GLU A 47 -0.58 2.76 -6.16
CA GLU A 47 0.52 2.68 -7.11
C GLU A 47 0.59 3.96 -7.94
N ARG A 48 1.80 4.42 -8.18
CA ARG A 48 2.10 5.58 -9.04
C ARG A 48 3.12 5.15 -10.09
N PRO A 49 2.65 4.68 -11.25
CA PRO A 49 3.52 4.44 -12.41
C PRO A 49 3.93 5.77 -13.02
N PHE A 50 5.14 5.84 -13.54
CA PHE A 50 5.62 6.94 -14.35
C PHE A 50 5.49 6.58 -15.84
N GLU A 51 5.07 7.52 -16.68
CA GLU A 51 4.96 7.31 -18.13
C GLU A 51 6.32 6.97 -18.76
N ARG A 52 7.37 7.53 -18.21
CA ARG A 52 8.77 7.24 -18.54
C ARG A 52 9.53 7.00 -17.25
N ASP A 53 10.61 6.20 -17.35
CA ASP A 53 11.48 5.97 -16.19
C ASP A 53 11.97 7.31 -15.63
N GLU A 54 11.63 7.60 -14.40
CA GLU A 54 11.83 8.92 -13.77
C GLU A 54 13.13 8.92 -12.96
N LEU A 55 13.88 10.01 -13.07
CA LEU A 55 15.13 10.27 -12.33
C LEU A 55 14.98 11.36 -11.28
N ASP A 56 13.96 12.21 -11.43
CA ASP A 56 13.76 13.38 -10.59
C ASP A 56 13.19 12.99 -9.23
N ALA A 57 13.96 13.23 -8.17
CA ALA A 57 13.58 12.95 -6.80
C ALA A 57 12.35 13.75 -6.35
N ASP A 58 12.14 14.96 -6.86
CA ASP A 58 10.98 15.78 -6.52
C ASP A 58 9.70 15.23 -7.14
N ARG A 59 9.79 14.64 -8.33
CA ARG A 59 8.67 13.89 -8.93
C ARG A 59 8.36 12.63 -8.14
N HIS A 60 9.39 11.92 -7.65
CA HIS A 60 9.18 10.78 -6.75
C HIS A 60 8.48 11.18 -5.46
N ARG A 61 8.90 12.30 -4.81
CA ARG A 61 8.24 12.82 -3.61
C ARG A 61 6.79 13.22 -3.86
N ARG A 62 6.50 13.90 -4.98
CA ARG A 62 5.12 14.22 -5.39
C ARG A 62 4.27 12.97 -5.58
N ALA A 63 4.81 11.94 -6.23
CA ALA A 63 4.13 10.67 -6.41
C ALA A 63 3.84 9.97 -5.06
N LEU A 64 4.79 9.98 -4.12
CA LEU A 64 4.60 9.46 -2.76
C LEU A 64 3.55 10.25 -1.99
N LEU A 65 3.57 11.59 -2.05
CA LEU A 65 2.54 12.44 -1.44
C LEU A 65 1.15 12.11 -1.99
N SER A 66 1.02 12.00 -3.31
CA SER A 66 -0.24 11.61 -3.94
C SER A 66 -0.72 10.23 -3.48
N ALA A 67 0.19 9.27 -3.34
CA ALA A 67 -0.14 7.92 -2.90
C ALA A 67 -0.56 7.88 -1.43
N THR A 68 0.09 8.65 -0.54
CA THR A 68 -0.27 8.73 0.88
C THR A 68 -1.58 9.44 1.12
N GLU A 69 -1.89 10.50 0.35
CA GLU A 69 -3.20 11.16 0.37
C GLU A 69 -4.33 10.19 0.00
N GLU A 70 -4.14 9.41 -1.07
CA GLU A 70 -5.11 8.39 -1.48
C GLU A 70 -5.28 7.32 -0.41
N LEU A 71 -4.17 6.78 0.12
CA LEU A 71 -4.23 5.74 1.16
C LEU A 71 -4.91 6.24 2.42
N GLY A 72 -4.56 7.43 2.90
CA GLY A 72 -5.18 8.04 4.07
C GLY A 72 -6.68 8.22 3.90
N SER A 73 -7.11 8.80 2.78
CA SER A 73 -8.54 8.98 2.46
C SER A 73 -9.28 7.64 2.37
N ARG A 74 -8.69 6.61 1.73
CA ARG A 74 -9.29 5.28 1.63
C ARG A 74 -9.36 4.56 2.98
N LEU A 75 -8.36 4.71 3.85
CA LEU A 75 -8.38 4.15 5.21
C LEU A 75 -9.51 4.77 6.03
N ARG A 76 -9.63 6.10 6.01
CA ARG A 76 -10.70 6.83 6.70
C ARG A 76 -12.09 6.48 6.17
N ALA A 77 -12.22 6.32 4.86
CA ALA A 77 -13.51 5.95 4.23
C ALA A 77 -14.03 4.57 4.65
N VAL A 78 -13.16 3.68 5.16
CA VAL A 78 -13.53 2.34 5.65
C VAL A 78 -13.34 2.20 7.17
N ASP A 79 -13.18 3.32 7.89
CA ASP A 79 -12.97 3.41 9.32
C ASP A 79 -11.84 2.49 9.84
N LYS A 80 -10.72 2.49 9.10
CA LYS A 80 -9.53 1.70 9.44
C LYS A 80 -8.30 2.55 9.59
N VAL A 81 -7.37 2.04 10.40
CA VAL A 81 -6.01 2.53 10.54
C VAL A 81 -5.03 1.44 10.11
N CYS A 82 -3.83 1.82 9.68
CA CYS A 82 -2.77 0.86 9.39
C CYS A 82 -1.64 0.94 10.41
N ARG A 83 -1.04 -0.23 10.68
CA ARG A 83 0.08 -0.38 11.61
C ARG A 83 1.43 -0.37 10.89
N THR A 84 1.45 -0.78 9.64
CA THR A 84 2.67 -0.90 8.84
C THR A 84 2.48 -0.27 7.48
N LEU A 85 3.49 0.47 7.03
CA LEU A 85 3.57 1.01 5.68
C LEU A 85 4.73 0.35 4.94
N THR A 86 4.47 -0.17 3.76
CA THR A 86 5.47 -0.81 2.88
C THR A 86 5.62 0.01 1.60
N LEU A 87 6.84 0.43 1.31
CA LEU A 87 7.23 1.09 0.07
C LEU A 87 7.90 0.07 -0.85
N THR A 88 7.41 -0.04 -2.09
CA THR A 88 8.08 -0.77 -3.18
C THR A 88 8.48 0.21 -4.26
N VAL A 89 9.75 0.26 -4.59
CA VAL A 89 10.31 1.02 -5.72
C VAL A 89 10.61 0.03 -6.83
N ARG A 90 9.99 0.21 -7.99
CA ARG A 90 10.24 -0.60 -9.18
C ARG A 90 11.13 0.18 -10.14
N TYR A 91 12.17 -0.45 -10.65
CA TYR A 91 13.16 0.17 -11.51
C TYR A 91 12.97 -0.20 -13.00
N ALA A 92 13.69 0.51 -13.87
CA ALA A 92 13.68 0.30 -15.31
C ALA A 92 14.11 -1.10 -15.73
N ASP A 93 15.07 -1.70 -15.02
CA ASP A 93 15.58 -3.06 -15.23
C ASP A 93 14.65 -4.17 -14.72
N ARG A 94 13.43 -3.82 -14.28
CA ARG A 94 12.43 -4.70 -13.68
C ARG A 94 12.78 -5.22 -12.27
N SER A 95 13.89 -4.81 -11.70
CA SER A 95 14.16 -5.06 -10.29
C SER A 95 13.25 -4.22 -9.38
N ALA A 96 13.18 -4.60 -8.12
CA ALA A 96 12.40 -3.85 -7.13
C ALA A 96 13.11 -3.85 -5.78
N THR A 97 13.01 -2.73 -5.08
CA THR A 97 13.41 -2.62 -3.68
C THR A 97 12.16 -2.47 -2.82
N VAL A 98 12.08 -3.24 -1.75
CA VAL A 98 10.98 -3.18 -0.78
C VAL A 98 11.52 -2.73 0.56
N ARG A 99 10.82 -1.80 1.20
CA ARG A 99 11.08 -1.33 2.56
C ARG A 99 9.77 -1.26 3.32
N SER A 100 9.75 -1.82 4.52
CA SER A 100 8.60 -1.77 5.41
C SER A 100 8.97 -1.03 6.69
N ARG A 101 8.03 -0.25 7.22
CA ARG A 101 8.17 0.48 8.47
C ARG A 101 6.91 0.28 9.31
N THR A 102 7.09 -0.20 10.53
CA THR A 102 6.02 -0.14 11.54
C THR A 102 5.91 1.29 12.04
N LEU A 103 4.70 1.82 12.02
CA LEU A 103 4.37 3.16 12.49
C LEU A 103 4.39 3.18 14.03
N ALA A 104 4.74 4.30 14.61
CA ALA A 104 4.75 4.46 16.07
C ALA A 104 3.35 4.19 16.66
N GLU A 105 2.33 4.66 15.95
CA GLU A 105 0.92 4.41 16.27
C GLU A 105 0.16 4.02 15.01
N PRO A 106 -0.86 3.13 15.14
CA PRO A 106 -1.75 2.84 14.01
C PRO A 106 -2.45 4.12 13.57
N THR A 107 -2.43 4.42 12.28
CA THR A 107 -2.96 5.69 11.79
C THR A 107 -3.56 5.60 10.39
N ALA A 108 -4.51 6.49 10.09
CA ALA A 108 -5.01 6.82 8.76
C ALA A 108 -4.65 8.26 8.36
N HIS A 109 -3.81 8.93 9.16
CA HIS A 109 -3.46 10.33 8.98
C HIS A 109 -2.45 10.50 7.84
N SER A 110 -2.83 11.23 6.79
CA SER A 110 -2.03 11.39 5.56
C SER A 110 -0.65 11.99 5.85
N ALA A 111 -0.55 12.95 6.76
CA ALA A 111 0.74 13.57 7.10
C ALA A 111 1.72 12.57 7.74
N ALA A 112 1.24 11.71 8.65
CA ALA A 112 2.05 10.68 9.28
C ALA A 112 2.50 9.62 8.26
N LEU A 113 1.60 9.20 7.36
CA LEU A 113 1.92 8.29 6.26
C LEU A 113 2.97 8.90 5.31
N THR A 114 2.84 10.20 4.99
CA THR A 114 3.78 10.93 4.14
C THR A 114 5.16 11.00 4.77
N GLY A 115 5.25 11.35 6.05
CA GLY A 115 6.51 11.37 6.78
C GLY A 115 7.21 10.01 6.81
N ALA A 116 6.43 8.92 7.03
CA ALA A 116 6.96 7.56 6.99
C ALA A 116 7.44 7.16 5.58
N ALA A 117 6.67 7.49 4.53
CA ALA A 117 7.00 7.19 3.14
C ALA A 117 8.27 7.93 2.69
N TYR A 118 8.38 9.21 3.02
CA TYR A 118 9.58 10.02 2.72
C TYR A 118 10.80 9.50 3.44
N GLY A 119 10.69 9.19 4.74
CA GLY A 119 11.82 8.63 5.49
C GLY A 119 12.30 7.29 4.92
N MET A 120 11.39 6.41 4.49
CA MET A 120 11.76 5.16 3.81
C MET A 120 12.44 5.42 2.45
N TYR A 121 11.92 6.37 1.68
CA TYR A 121 12.46 6.73 0.36
C TYR A 121 13.86 7.34 0.49
N GLU A 122 14.06 8.28 1.40
CA GLU A 122 15.35 8.93 1.66
C GLU A 122 16.42 7.95 2.14
N ALA A 123 16.03 6.99 3.00
CA ALA A 123 16.92 5.93 3.46
C ALA A 123 17.41 4.99 2.34
N LEU A 124 16.78 4.99 1.16
CA LEU A 124 17.28 4.25 0.00
C LEU A 124 18.52 4.89 -0.65
N GLY A 125 18.76 6.19 -0.42
CA GLY A 125 19.91 6.91 -0.97
C GLY A 125 19.98 6.84 -2.50
N LEU A 126 18.85 6.88 -3.20
CA LEU A 126 18.79 6.69 -4.64
C LEU A 126 19.54 7.81 -5.38
N GLN A 127 20.63 7.44 -6.04
CA GLN A 127 21.38 8.33 -6.91
C GLN A 127 21.20 7.87 -8.35
N ARG A 128 20.59 8.72 -9.19
CA ARG A 128 20.36 8.45 -10.62
C ARG A 128 19.62 7.13 -10.91
N ALA A 129 18.80 6.65 -9.99
CA ALA A 129 18.00 5.46 -10.20
C ALA A 129 16.82 5.76 -11.12
N ARG A 130 16.69 4.99 -12.19
CA ARG A 130 15.54 5.08 -13.10
C ARG A 130 14.35 4.36 -12.48
N VAL A 131 13.43 5.11 -11.89
CA VAL A 131 12.25 4.58 -11.21
C VAL A 131 11.09 4.50 -12.20
N ARG A 132 10.50 3.31 -12.32
CA ARG A 132 9.34 3.04 -13.18
C ARG A 132 8.03 3.22 -12.45
N ALA A 133 7.96 2.82 -11.19
CA ALA A 133 6.77 2.97 -10.36
C ALA A 133 7.11 2.99 -8.88
N LEU A 134 6.28 3.68 -8.11
CA LEU A 134 6.26 3.65 -6.66
C LEU A 134 4.94 3.03 -6.18
N VAL A 135 5.02 2.07 -5.27
CA VAL A 135 3.86 1.44 -4.66
C VAL A 135 3.95 1.60 -3.16
N LEU A 136 2.90 2.15 -2.57
CA LEU A 136 2.71 2.17 -1.13
C LEU A 136 1.61 1.22 -0.75
N ARG A 137 1.85 0.42 0.30
CA ARG A 137 0.89 -0.52 0.85
C ARG A 137 0.74 -0.28 2.35
N ALA A 138 -0.49 -0.04 2.77
CA ALA A 138 -0.90 0.01 4.17
C ALA A 138 -1.31 -1.40 4.62
N GLU A 139 -0.68 -1.92 5.67
CA GLU A 139 -0.84 -3.28 6.17
C GLU A 139 -1.14 -3.28 7.68
N GLY A 140 -1.63 -4.41 8.21
CA GLY A 140 -2.05 -4.48 9.60
C GLY A 140 -3.22 -3.54 9.85
N LEU A 141 -4.29 -3.73 9.08
CA LEU A 141 -5.47 -2.86 9.15
C LEU A 141 -6.33 -3.24 10.35
N ASP A 142 -6.43 -2.32 11.29
CA ASP A 142 -7.29 -2.43 12.47
C ASP A 142 -8.48 -1.46 12.35
N PRO A 143 -9.65 -1.73 12.99
CA PRO A 143 -10.72 -0.75 13.11
C PRO A 143 -10.23 0.50 13.84
N ALA A 144 -10.62 1.68 13.35
CA ALA A 144 -10.19 2.96 13.94
C ALA A 144 -10.60 3.09 15.41
N GLU A 145 -11.77 2.55 15.80
CA GLU A 145 -12.27 2.54 17.17
C GLU A 145 -11.39 1.74 18.15
N GLN A 146 -10.66 0.75 17.66
CA GLN A 146 -9.78 -0.11 18.47
C GLN A 146 -8.34 0.41 18.53
N ALA A 147 -8.02 1.45 17.76
CA ALA A 147 -6.70 2.04 17.77
C ALA A 147 -6.50 2.84 19.05
N SER A 148 -5.53 2.43 19.85
CA SER A 148 -5.08 3.24 21.00
C SER A 148 -4.33 4.45 20.45
N TYR A 149 -4.90 5.64 20.63
CA TYR A 149 -4.22 6.88 20.33
C TYR A 149 -3.56 7.41 21.59
N GLN A 150 -2.28 7.69 21.52
CA GLN A 150 -1.69 8.56 22.54
C GLN A 150 -2.25 9.97 22.28
N LEU A 151 -2.97 10.51 23.24
CA LEU A 151 -3.45 11.89 23.17
C LEU A 151 -2.24 12.81 23.09
N THR A 152 -1.95 13.33 21.91
CA THR A 152 -1.00 14.41 21.76
C THR A 152 -1.70 15.71 22.18
N PHE A 153 -1.10 16.42 23.12
CA PHE A 153 -1.54 17.78 23.51
C PHE A 153 -1.16 18.83 22.43
N ASP A 154 -0.80 18.37 21.22
CA ASP A 154 -0.44 19.28 20.14
C ASP A 154 -1.71 19.71 19.37
N PRO A 155 -2.13 20.98 19.52
CA PRO A 155 -3.29 21.52 18.83
C PRO A 155 -3.11 21.53 17.29
N VAL A 156 -1.90 21.42 16.78
CA VAL A 156 -1.61 21.38 15.35
C VAL A 156 -2.08 20.07 14.76
N ASP A 157 -1.84 18.94 15.43
CA ASP A 157 -2.27 17.61 14.99
C ASP A 157 -3.81 17.50 14.89
N GLU A 158 -4.51 18.02 15.87
CA GLU A 158 -6.00 18.02 15.86
C GLU A 158 -6.55 18.87 14.70
N LYS A 159 -5.96 20.02 14.45
CA LYS A 159 -6.35 20.89 13.34
C LYS A 159 -6.13 20.20 11.99
N VAL A 160 -5.01 19.53 11.81
CA VAL A 160 -4.69 18.83 10.54
C VAL A 160 -5.67 17.68 10.31
N ARG A 161 -6.02 16.90 11.34
CA ARG A 161 -7.03 15.84 11.26
C ARG A 161 -8.40 16.39 10.83
N ARG A 162 -8.85 17.50 11.41
CA ARG A 162 -10.10 18.17 10.99
C ARG A 162 -10.06 18.64 9.54
N ILE A 163 -8.91 19.14 9.08
CA ILE A 163 -8.71 19.55 7.67
C ILE A 163 -8.87 18.33 6.75
N GLU A 164 -8.30 17.18 7.10
CA GLU A 164 -8.43 15.95 6.31
C GLU A 164 -9.89 15.49 6.19
N GLU A 165 -10.65 15.49 7.29
CA GLU A 165 -12.08 15.14 7.28
C GLU A 165 -12.90 16.09 6.38
N VAL A 166 -12.63 17.39 6.45
CA VAL A 166 -13.29 18.38 5.60
C VAL A 166 -12.90 18.18 4.13
N ALA A 167 -11.63 17.92 3.86
CA ALA A 167 -11.14 17.64 2.51
C ALA A 167 -11.76 16.37 1.94
N ASP A 168 -11.90 15.30 2.74
CA ASP A 168 -12.52 14.06 2.31
C ASP A 168 -14.01 14.25 2.00
N ARG A 169 -14.74 15.01 2.83
CA ARG A 169 -16.14 15.39 2.53
C ARG A 169 -16.27 16.22 1.25
N ALA A 170 -15.35 17.15 1.02
CA ALA A 170 -15.33 17.94 -0.20
C ALA A 170 -15.03 17.06 -1.43
N ARG A 171 -14.08 16.13 -1.33
CA ARG A 171 -13.77 15.17 -2.40
C ARG A 171 -14.94 14.24 -2.71
N ALA A 172 -15.64 13.77 -1.68
CA ALA A 172 -16.84 12.93 -1.86
C ALA A 172 -17.96 13.67 -2.57
N ARG A 173 -18.13 14.98 -2.33
CA ARG A 173 -19.21 15.79 -2.91
C ARG A 173 -18.89 16.36 -4.29
N PHE A 174 -17.65 16.80 -4.51
CA PHE A 174 -17.23 17.57 -5.68
C PHE A 174 -16.22 16.86 -6.57
N GLY A 175 -15.84 15.61 -6.19
CA GLY A 175 -14.87 14.79 -6.93
C GLY A 175 -13.46 14.81 -6.33
N PRO A 176 -12.62 13.83 -6.72
CA PRO A 176 -11.33 13.57 -6.08
C PRO A 176 -10.30 14.68 -6.21
N ARG A 177 -10.49 15.62 -7.16
CA ARG A 177 -9.60 16.76 -7.36
C ARG A 177 -10.09 18.06 -6.71
N ALA A 178 -11.22 18.04 -6.00
CA ALA A 178 -11.81 19.26 -5.40
C ALA A 178 -10.88 19.91 -4.37
N VAL A 179 -10.13 19.10 -3.63
CA VAL A 179 -9.13 19.56 -2.66
C VAL A 179 -7.89 18.69 -2.79
N MET A 180 -6.74 19.31 -3.01
CA MET A 180 -5.46 18.62 -3.07
C MET A 180 -4.36 19.50 -2.46
N PRO A 181 -3.26 18.89 -1.96
CA PRO A 181 -2.08 19.66 -1.56
C PRO A 181 -1.55 20.52 -2.69
N GLY A 182 -1.16 21.77 -2.40
CA GLY A 182 -0.66 22.70 -3.42
C GLY A 182 0.51 22.14 -4.24
N THR A 183 1.36 21.33 -3.65
CA THR A 183 2.47 20.62 -4.32
C THR A 183 2.00 19.65 -5.42
N LEU A 184 0.74 19.20 -5.37
CA LEU A 184 0.13 18.30 -6.38
C LEU A 184 -0.70 19.06 -7.41
N ALA A 185 -0.93 20.36 -7.22
CA ALA A 185 -1.75 21.20 -8.10
C ALA A 185 -0.96 21.78 -9.29
N ALA A 186 0.38 21.60 -9.32
CA ALA A 186 1.28 22.10 -10.35
C ALA A 186 1.51 21.10 -11.48
#